data_7e6c8db898af755a3de4cd8cefbeb0d0
#
_entry.id   7e6c8db898af755a3de4cd8cefbeb0d0
#
_cell.length_a   1.000
_cell.length_b   1.000
_cell.length_c   1.000
_cell.angle_alpha   90.00
_cell.angle_beta   90.00
_cell.angle_gamma   90.00
#
_symmetry.space_group_name_H-M   'P 1'
#
loop_
_entity.id
_entity.type
_entity.pdbx_description
1 polymer ?
#
loop_
_entity_poly.entity_id
_entity_poly.type
_entity_poly.pdbx_seq_one_letter_code
_entity_poly.pdbx_strand_id
1 'polypeptide(L)'
;RQMCIRDRVNIVGEVVAPGTYTLPSFATLFNALYAAGGVNKIGSLRSIKVYRNSKEIANLDVYDYLLNGKYTTNVRLEENDMIMVGPYDQLAVVRGKVKRNRIFELRKGETLKQLLDMAGGFTGDAYTKDVQVKRKSDSRYQISTVSEDKFASFVMQDGDSLQVDSVIPFYENRLVVTGAVWRPGEYELSPSVRTVKQLVKQAAGLKGDEFAGRALITRLNPDFTTTMIAVDIRGILNGTAPDVELQAEDQLSIPSLFDLREPYTIKVGGAVNYPDTVLPYRHNLTIEDAIMMAGGLRESASSINVEVARRCLLYTSPSP
;
A
#
# COMPACT_ATOMS: atom_id res chain seq x y z
N ARG A 1 52.08 30.21 13.39
CA ARG A 1 51.00 30.59 12.41
C ARG A 1 51.01 29.53 11.34
N GLN A 2 50.07 28.58 11.38
CA GLN A 2 49.80 27.68 10.28
C GLN A 2 49.23 28.52 9.13
N MET A 3 50.00 28.72 8.07
CA MET A 3 49.53 29.29 6.82
C MET A 3 48.55 28.26 6.22
N CYS A 4 47.23 28.55 6.27
CA CYS A 4 46.25 27.78 5.53
C CYS A 4 46.55 28.03 4.05
N ILE A 5 47.24 27.11 3.42
CA ILE A 5 47.40 27.08 1.97
C ILE A 5 46.01 26.85 1.39
N ARG A 6 45.58 27.73 0.52
CA ARG A 6 44.30 27.67 -0.16
C ARG A 6 44.53 27.61 -1.66
N ASP A 7 43.98 26.62 -2.29
CA ASP A 7 44.11 26.44 -3.73
C ASP A 7 42.86 27.02 -4.44
N ARG A 8 43.06 27.70 -5.55
CA ARG A 8 41.99 28.22 -6.39
C ARG A 8 41.69 27.22 -7.48
N VAL A 9 40.42 26.83 -7.56
CA VAL A 9 39.92 25.92 -8.60
C VAL A 9 38.79 26.60 -9.39
N ASN A 10 38.73 26.30 -10.67
CA ASN A 10 37.68 26.83 -11.56
C ASN A 10 36.59 25.77 -11.76
N ILE A 11 35.35 26.13 -11.50
CA ILE A 11 34.19 25.23 -11.72
C ILE A 11 33.36 25.84 -12.83
N VAL A 12 33.19 25.09 -13.92
CA VAL A 12 32.53 25.55 -15.13
C VAL A 12 31.45 24.55 -15.61
N GLY A 13 30.54 25.02 -16.43
CA GLY A 13 29.47 24.22 -17.01
C GLY A 13 28.23 24.18 -16.13
N GLU A 14 27.55 23.03 -16.11
CA GLU A 14 26.20 22.86 -15.58
C GLU A 14 26.16 22.64 -14.06
N VAL A 15 26.64 23.61 -13.32
CA VAL A 15 26.58 23.73 -11.85
C VAL A 15 25.68 24.88 -11.43
N VAL A 16 25.23 24.88 -10.18
CA VAL A 16 24.35 25.92 -9.64
C VAL A 16 25.02 27.29 -9.65
N ALA A 17 26.29 27.37 -9.25
CA ALA A 17 27.06 28.59 -9.24
C ALA A 17 28.43 28.35 -9.86
N PRO A 18 28.62 28.55 -11.19
CA PRO A 18 29.93 28.45 -11.82
C PRO A 18 30.83 29.62 -11.42
N GLY A 19 32.12 29.34 -11.29
CA GLY A 19 33.07 30.38 -10.90
C GLY A 19 34.38 29.84 -10.36
N THR A 20 35.22 30.73 -9.84
CA THR A 20 36.50 30.40 -9.20
C THR A 20 36.31 30.32 -7.69
N TYR A 21 36.68 29.20 -7.12
CA TYR A 21 36.53 28.91 -5.69
C TYR A 21 37.89 28.77 -5.03
N THR A 22 38.00 29.33 -3.84
CA THR A 22 39.18 29.18 -3.00
C THR A 22 38.92 28.14 -1.94
N LEU A 23 39.53 26.97 -2.07
CA LEU A 23 39.33 25.80 -1.24
C LEU A 23 40.56 25.46 -0.39
N PRO A 24 40.42 24.75 0.74
CA PRO A 24 41.55 24.20 1.47
C PRO A 24 42.39 23.26 0.62
N SER A 25 43.72 23.21 0.81
CA SER A 25 44.65 22.38 0.01
C SER A 25 44.42 20.87 0.03
N PHE A 26 43.48 20.38 0.83
CA PHE A 26 43.08 18.97 0.86
C PHE A 26 41.67 18.76 0.30
N ALA A 27 41.15 19.79 -0.36
CA ALA A 27 39.80 19.69 -0.93
C ALA A 27 39.76 18.67 -2.06
N THR A 28 38.69 17.92 -2.08
CA THR A 28 38.39 16.94 -3.11
C THR A 28 37.37 17.49 -4.09
N LEU A 29 37.14 16.78 -5.19
CA LEU A 29 36.15 17.13 -6.19
C LEU A 29 34.74 17.30 -5.58
N PHE A 30 34.34 16.46 -4.63
CA PHE A 30 33.07 16.64 -3.94
C PHE A 30 32.99 17.92 -3.11
N ASN A 31 34.10 18.32 -2.43
CA ASN A 31 34.11 19.57 -1.68
C ASN A 31 33.92 20.77 -2.61
N ALA A 32 34.52 20.75 -3.79
CA ALA A 32 34.34 21.78 -4.80
C ALA A 32 32.92 21.85 -5.33
N LEU A 33 32.32 20.72 -5.64
CA LEU A 33 30.94 20.67 -6.09
C LEU A 33 29.97 21.18 -5.01
N TYR A 34 30.17 20.83 -3.74
CA TYR A 34 29.37 21.38 -2.64
C TYR A 34 29.51 22.90 -2.52
N ALA A 35 30.72 23.43 -2.70
CA ALA A 35 30.97 24.87 -2.66
C ALA A 35 30.26 25.60 -3.81
N ALA A 36 30.11 24.95 -4.98
CA ALA A 36 29.39 25.47 -6.14
C ALA A 36 27.86 25.26 -6.05
N GLY A 37 27.36 24.73 -4.94
CA GLY A 37 25.93 24.44 -4.75
C GLY A 37 25.44 23.17 -5.46
N GLY A 38 26.36 22.33 -5.96
CA GLY A 38 26.07 21.09 -6.68
C GLY A 38 25.82 21.28 -8.18
N VAL A 39 25.41 20.20 -8.82
CA VAL A 39 25.08 20.17 -10.26
C VAL A 39 23.64 20.72 -10.45
N ASN A 40 23.43 21.50 -11.51
CA ASN A 40 22.11 22.04 -11.84
C ASN A 40 21.20 20.96 -12.49
N LYS A 41 19.96 21.35 -12.89
CA LYS A 41 18.95 20.41 -13.41
C LYS A 41 19.30 19.76 -14.74
N ILE A 42 20.20 20.34 -15.51
CA ILE A 42 20.62 19.83 -16.82
C ILE A 42 22.04 19.24 -16.80
N GLY A 43 22.71 19.36 -15.66
CA GLY A 43 24.08 18.85 -15.51
C GLY A 43 24.15 17.35 -15.26
N SER A 44 25.18 16.72 -15.81
CA SER A 44 25.45 15.31 -15.65
C SER A 44 26.02 15.00 -14.26
N LEU A 45 25.46 13.99 -13.59
CA LEU A 45 26.03 13.36 -12.39
C LEU A 45 26.95 12.17 -12.74
N ARG A 46 26.95 11.75 -14.00
CA ARG A 46 27.67 10.55 -14.47
C ARG A 46 28.99 10.87 -15.16
N SER A 47 29.28 12.16 -15.44
CA SER A 47 30.49 12.58 -16.13
C SER A 47 30.90 13.97 -15.66
N ILE A 48 31.61 14.01 -14.53
CA ILE A 48 32.20 15.22 -14.00
C ILE A 48 33.74 15.14 -14.18
N LYS A 49 34.26 15.98 -15.06
CA LYS A 49 35.65 15.91 -15.49
C LYS A 49 36.51 16.92 -14.76
N VAL A 50 37.72 16.51 -14.40
CA VAL A 50 38.72 17.36 -13.83
C VAL A 50 39.90 17.47 -14.80
N TYR A 51 40.27 18.69 -15.12
CA TYR A 51 41.39 19.03 -15.99
C TYR A 51 42.49 19.72 -15.20
N ARG A 52 43.72 19.24 -15.36
CA ARG A 52 44.94 19.84 -14.84
C ARG A 52 45.92 20.05 -16.00
N ASN A 53 46.39 21.27 -16.17
CA ASN A 53 47.24 21.64 -17.30
C ASN A 53 46.67 21.18 -18.66
N SER A 54 45.37 21.40 -18.88
CA SER A 54 44.62 21.01 -20.08
C SER A 54 44.50 19.50 -20.34
N LYS A 55 44.91 18.65 -19.41
CA LYS A 55 44.73 17.18 -19.51
C LYS A 55 43.64 16.74 -18.55
N GLU A 56 42.75 15.86 -19.02
CA GLU A 56 41.76 15.18 -18.18
C GLU A 56 42.49 14.22 -17.24
N ILE A 57 42.41 14.48 -15.94
CA ILE A 57 43.05 13.69 -14.88
C ILE A 57 42.04 12.78 -14.17
N ALA A 58 40.78 13.13 -14.18
CA ALA A 58 39.72 12.33 -13.58
C ALA A 58 38.38 12.57 -14.26
N ASN A 59 37.52 11.52 -14.27
CA ASN A 59 36.12 11.60 -14.61
C ASN A 59 35.31 10.89 -13.51
N LEU A 60 34.55 11.67 -12.76
CA LEU A 60 33.80 11.20 -11.62
C LEU A 60 32.37 10.82 -12.06
N ASP A 61 31.96 9.61 -11.70
CA ASP A 61 30.56 9.18 -11.70
C ASP A 61 30.03 9.22 -10.27
N VAL A 62 29.11 10.16 -10.00
CA VAL A 62 28.52 10.32 -8.67
C VAL A 62 27.64 9.11 -8.31
N TYR A 63 27.08 8.41 -9.30
CA TYR A 63 26.28 7.20 -9.05
C TYR A 63 27.13 6.06 -8.51
N ASP A 64 28.36 5.89 -8.96
CA ASP A 64 29.29 4.91 -8.39
C ASP A 64 29.55 5.17 -6.90
N TYR A 65 29.63 6.44 -6.51
CA TYR A 65 29.77 6.82 -5.12
C TYR A 65 28.45 6.58 -4.33
N LEU A 66 27.32 7.08 -4.85
CA LEU A 66 26.03 7.03 -4.14
C LEU A 66 25.44 5.63 -4.04
N LEU A 67 25.62 4.80 -5.07
CA LEU A 67 25.01 3.48 -5.14
C LEU A 67 25.95 2.36 -4.70
N ASN A 68 27.25 2.49 -5.00
CA ASN A 68 28.25 1.45 -4.80
C ASN A 68 29.27 1.77 -3.70
N GLY A 69 29.23 2.98 -3.13
CA GLY A 69 30.20 3.43 -2.14
C GLY A 69 31.65 3.55 -2.68
N LYS A 70 31.81 3.57 -4.00
CA LYS A 70 33.13 3.67 -4.62
C LYS A 70 33.66 5.11 -4.54
N TYR A 71 34.73 5.30 -3.78
CA TYR A 71 35.35 6.60 -3.55
C TYR A 71 36.62 6.82 -4.35
N THR A 72 37.03 5.86 -5.18
CA THR A 72 38.34 5.81 -5.85
C THR A 72 38.59 6.92 -6.87
N THR A 73 37.54 7.55 -7.40
CA THR A 73 37.63 8.62 -8.41
C THR A 73 37.54 10.03 -7.82
N ASN A 74 37.44 10.15 -6.49
CA ASN A 74 37.44 11.46 -5.83
C ASN A 74 38.86 12.02 -5.68
N VAL A 75 39.30 12.70 -6.72
CA VAL A 75 40.66 13.25 -6.84
C VAL A 75 40.83 14.46 -5.91
N ARG A 76 42.01 14.56 -5.29
CA ARG A 76 42.43 15.74 -4.59
C ARG A 76 42.74 16.85 -5.60
N LEU A 77 42.19 18.02 -5.37
CA LEU A 77 42.37 19.19 -6.22
C LEU A 77 43.67 19.93 -5.92
N GLU A 78 44.25 20.53 -6.93
CA GLU A 78 45.39 21.39 -6.86
C GLU A 78 45.07 22.78 -7.44
N GLU A 79 45.97 23.72 -7.24
CA GLU A 79 45.83 25.09 -7.73
C GLU A 79 45.66 25.11 -9.27
N ASN A 80 44.69 25.89 -9.76
CA ASN A 80 44.31 26.05 -11.17
C ASN A 80 43.67 24.81 -11.81
N ASP A 81 43.26 23.79 -11.04
CA ASP A 81 42.42 22.74 -11.59
C ASP A 81 41.10 23.29 -12.11
N MET A 82 40.64 22.75 -13.22
CA MET A 82 39.33 23.07 -13.80
C MET A 82 38.40 21.89 -13.71
N ILE A 83 37.25 22.07 -13.04
CA ILE A 83 36.19 21.11 -12.94
C ILE A 83 35.11 21.46 -13.97
N MET A 84 34.82 20.53 -14.85
CA MET A 84 33.83 20.72 -15.93
C MET A 84 32.66 19.75 -15.76
N VAL A 85 31.47 20.29 -15.64
CA VAL A 85 30.21 19.53 -15.63
C VAL A 85 29.48 19.77 -16.95
N GLY A 86 29.36 18.73 -17.75
CA GLY A 86 28.60 18.78 -18.99
C GLY A 86 27.07 18.55 -18.76
N PRO A 87 26.25 18.68 -19.79
CA PRO A 87 24.84 18.28 -19.72
C PRO A 87 24.71 16.76 -19.62
N TYR A 88 23.56 16.27 -19.10
CA TYR A 88 23.26 14.84 -19.07
C TYR A 88 23.05 14.27 -20.48
N ASP A 89 23.32 12.99 -20.67
CA ASP A 89 23.13 12.31 -21.96
C ASP A 89 21.69 11.80 -22.12
N GLN A 90 21.20 11.03 -21.17
CA GLN A 90 19.90 10.37 -21.23
C GLN A 90 19.25 10.36 -19.86
N LEU A 91 17.95 10.57 -19.82
CA LEU A 91 17.14 10.44 -18.60
C LEU A 91 16.07 9.36 -18.77
N ALA A 92 15.89 8.55 -17.73
CA ALA A 92 14.76 7.62 -17.63
C ALA A 92 13.98 7.83 -16.34
N VAL A 93 12.67 7.76 -16.42
CA VAL A 93 11.77 7.88 -15.28
C VAL A 93 11.41 6.49 -14.78
N VAL A 94 11.51 6.25 -13.49
CA VAL A 94 11.09 4.98 -12.88
C VAL A 94 9.91 5.23 -11.95
N ARG A 95 8.84 4.46 -12.12
CA ARG A 95 7.59 4.58 -11.36
C ARG A 95 7.07 3.21 -10.93
N GLY A 96 6.17 3.22 -9.95
CA GLY A 96 5.47 2.03 -9.47
C GLY A 96 6.20 1.31 -8.34
N LYS A 97 6.21 -0.02 -8.37
CA LYS A 97 6.67 -0.87 -7.27
C LYS A 97 8.18 -1.13 -7.26
N VAL A 98 8.94 -0.04 -7.21
CA VAL A 98 10.40 -0.04 -7.01
C VAL A 98 10.77 0.75 -5.76
N LYS A 99 11.94 0.49 -5.18
CA LYS A 99 12.36 1.14 -3.93
C LYS A 99 12.62 2.64 -4.09
N ARG A 100 13.04 3.10 -5.29
CA ARG A 100 13.35 4.50 -5.56
C ARG A 100 12.63 4.97 -6.83
N ASN A 101 11.45 5.55 -6.67
CA ASN A 101 10.68 6.18 -7.75
C ASN A 101 11.29 7.56 -8.06
N ARG A 102 12.17 7.62 -9.05
CA ARG A 102 12.91 8.85 -9.41
C ARG A 102 13.22 8.89 -10.90
N ILE A 103 13.81 10.01 -11.32
CA ILE A 103 14.44 10.15 -12.61
C ILE A 103 15.91 9.78 -12.43
N PHE A 104 16.41 8.92 -13.31
CA PHE A 104 17.79 8.47 -13.32
C PHE A 104 18.47 8.91 -14.61
N GLU A 105 19.73 9.35 -14.48
CA GLU A 105 20.60 9.59 -15.62
C GLU A 105 21.23 8.28 -16.08
N LEU A 106 21.13 8.01 -17.37
CA LEU A 106 21.67 6.83 -18.00
C LEU A 106 22.80 7.20 -18.96
N ARG A 107 23.77 6.31 -19.09
CA ARG A 107 24.74 6.32 -20.17
C ARG A 107 24.20 5.57 -21.37
N LYS A 108 24.68 5.92 -22.55
CA LYS A 108 24.31 5.21 -23.78
C LYS A 108 24.62 3.71 -23.68
N GLY A 109 23.64 2.87 -23.98
CA GLY A 109 23.78 1.43 -23.94
C GLY A 109 23.45 0.80 -22.58
N GLU A 110 23.12 1.57 -21.55
CA GLU A 110 22.67 1.02 -20.27
C GLU A 110 21.30 0.34 -20.42
N THR A 111 21.15 -0.77 -19.73
CA THR A 111 20.00 -1.68 -19.85
C THR A 111 18.95 -1.42 -18.78
N LEU A 112 17.77 -1.97 -18.98
CA LEU A 112 16.68 -1.96 -18.03
C LEU A 112 17.08 -2.57 -16.68
N LYS A 113 17.90 -3.64 -16.69
CA LYS A 113 18.42 -4.24 -15.45
C LYS A 113 19.27 -3.25 -14.65
N GLN A 114 20.18 -2.54 -15.31
CA GLN A 114 21.01 -1.52 -14.66
C GLN A 114 20.15 -0.37 -14.08
N LEU A 115 19.12 0.06 -14.82
CA LEU A 115 18.17 1.07 -14.31
C LEU A 115 17.43 0.58 -13.07
N LEU A 116 16.97 -0.68 -13.05
CA LEU A 116 16.34 -1.29 -11.87
C LEU A 116 17.31 -1.40 -10.69
N ASP A 117 18.58 -1.74 -10.94
CA ASP A 117 19.61 -1.79 -9.91
C ASP A 117 19.85 -0.38 -9.30
N MET A 118 19.88 0.67 -10.12
CA MET A 118 19.95 2.06 -9.65
C MET A 118 18.71 2.44 -8.84
N ALA A 119 17.54 1.95 -9.22
CA ALA A 119 16.29 2.14 -8.47
C ALA A 119 16.23 1.33 -7.16
N GLY A 120 17.24 0.50 -6.88
CA GLY A 120 17.35 -0.32 -5.68
C GLY A 120 16.55 -1.63 -5.76
N GLY A 121 16.08 -2.00 -6.94
CA GLY A 121 15.27 -3.20 -7.19
C GLY A 121 13.78 -2.99 -6.85
N PHE A 122 13.06 -4.09 -6.90
CA PHE A 122 11.62 -4.16 -6.68
C PHE A 122 11.23 -4.05 -5.20
N THR A 123 10.00 -3.61 -4.94
CA THR A 123 9.36 -3.75 -3.62
C THR A 123 8.83 -5.17 -3.44
N GLY A 124 8.48 -5.56 -2.19
CA GLY A 124 8.03 -6.92 -1.89
C GLY A 124 6.68 -7.31 -2.54
N ASP A 125 5.91 -6.33 -2.96
CA ASP A 125 4.60 -6.49 -3.60
C ASP A 125 4.64 -6.18 -5.12
N ALA A 126 5.83 -6.09 -5.70
CA ALA A 126 6.00 -5.83 -7.12
C ALA A 126 5.72 -7.09 -7.98
N TYR A 127 5.09 -6.88 -9.12
CA TYR A 127 5.02 -7.89 -10.16
C TYR A 127 6.33 -7.87 -10.96
N THR A 128 7.13 -8.94 -10.84
CA THR A 128 8.52 -8.96 -11.35
C THR A 128 8.68 -9.66 -12.69
N LYS A 129 7.67 -10.43 -13.14
CA LYS A 129 7.77 -11.23 -14.37
C LYS A 129 7.88 -10.39 -15.64
N ASP A 130 7.21 -9.25 -15.66
CA ASP A 130 7.30 -8.30 -16.76
C ASP A 130 7.11 -6.86 -16.22
N VAL A 131 7.62 -5.91 -16.98
CA VAL A 131 7.49 -4.47 -16.71
C VAL A 131 7.14 -3.74 -17.99
N GLN A 132 6.54 -2.57 -17.86
CA GLN A 132 6.16 -1.75 -19.00
C GLN A 132 7.13 -0.58 -19.16
N VAL A 133 7.65 -0.43 -20.38
CA VAL A 133 8.46 0.71 -20.80
C VAL A 133 7.68 1.54 -21.79
N LYS A 134 7.39 2.78 -21.43
CA LYS A 134 6.79 3.77 -22.32
C LYS A 134 7.91 4.58 -22.95
N ARG A 135 8.01 4.51 -24.27
CA ARG A 135 9.02 5.20 -25.10
C ARG A 135 8.36 6.18 -26.02
N LYS A 136 8.97 7.33 -26.23
CA LYS A 136 8.55 8.26 -27.26
C LYS A 136 9.08 7.75 -28.61
N SER A 137 8.20 7.51 -29.55
CA SER A 137 8.50 7.40 -30.97
C SER A 137 8.30 8.77 -31.63
N ASP A 138 8.61 8.96 -32.89
CA ASP A 138 8.63 10.26 -33.56
C ASP A 138 7.51 11.25 -33.11
N SER A 139 6.25 10.85 -33.25
CA SER A 139 5.09 11.70 -32.90
C SER A 139 4.16 11.07 -31.85
N ARG A 140 4.43 9.86 -31.40
CA ARG A 140 3.55 9.07 -30.52
C ARG A 140 4.34 8.39 -29.41
N TYR A 141 3.62 7.83 -28.45
CA TYR A 141 4.21 6.94 -27.45
C TYR A 141 3.99 5.49 -27.84
N GLN A 142 5.01 4.68 -27.64
CA GLN A 142 4.97 3.23 -27.75
C GLN A 142 5.11 2.62 -26.36
N ILE A 143 4.34 1.56 -26.09
CA ILE A 143 4.46 0.76 -24.88
C ILE A 143 5.12 -0.56 -25.26
N SER A 144 6.15 -0.93 -24.55
CA SER A 144 6.84 -2.21 -24.67
C SER A 144 6.73 -2.96 -23.37
N THR A 145 6.15 -4.14 -23.38
CA THR A 145 6.19 -5.06 -22.23
C THR A 145 7.48 -5.87 -22.33
N VAL A 146 8.31 -5.76 -21.30
CA VAL A 146 9.63 -6.41 -21.25
C VAL A 146 9.58 -7.49 -20.18
N SER A 147 9.81 -8.74 -20.55
CA SER A 147 9.86 -9.87 -19.63
C SER A 147 11.20 -9.93 -18.91
N GLU A 148 11.21 -10.56 -17.74
CA GLU A 148 12.37 -10.64 -16.83
C GLU A 148 13.65 -11.14 -17.52
N ASP A 149 13.53 -12.14 -18.40
CA ASP A 149 14.63 -12.71 -19.18
C ASP A 149 15.31 -11.69 -20.10
N LYS A 150 14.59 -10.61 -20.48
CA LYS A 150 15.06 -9.56 -21.39
C LYS A 150 15.57 -8.31 -20.69
N PHE A 151 15.46 -8.20 -19.37
CA PHE A 151 15.92 -7.01 -18.65
C PHE A 151 17.39 -6.66 -18.88
N ALA A 152 18.24 -7.69 -19.02
CA ALA A 152 19.67 -7.50 -19.24
C ALA A 152 20.02 -7.09 -20.68
N SER A 153 19.15 -7.36 -21.64
CA SER A 153 19.37 -7.07 -23.06
C SER A 153 18.59 -5.86 -23.56
N PHE A 154 17.56 -5.43 -22.86
CA PHE A 154 16.74 -4.28 -23.25
C PHE A 154 17.47 -2.97 -22.97
N VAL A 155 17.93 -2.29 -24.02
CA VAL A 155 18.63 -1.01 -23.90
C VAL A 155 17.64 0.12 -23.73
N MET A 156 17.85 0.92 -22.67
CA MET A 156 17.06 2.12 -22.39
C MET A 156 17.46 3.29 -23.29
N GLN A 157 16.51 4.17 -23.55
CA GLN A 157 16.71 5.38 -24.35
C GLN A 157 16.27 6.62 -23.59
N ASP A 158 16.69 7.79 -24.09
CA ASP A 158 16.31 9.06 -23.51
C ASP A 158 14.80 9.27 -23.51
N GLY A 159 14.26 9.71 -22.38
CA GLY A 159 12.83 9.95 -22.18
C GLY A 159 12.01 8.69 -21.91
N ASP A 160 12.61 7.50 -21.78
CA ASP A 160 11.91 6.29 -21.38
C ASP A 160 11.28 6.41 -19.99
N SER A 161 10.08 5.88 -19.85
CA SER A 161 9.41 5.78 -18.56
C SER A 161 9.10 4.32 -18.25
N LEU A 162 9.78 3.80 -17.24
CA LEU A 162 9.57 2.46 -16.70
C LEU A 162 8.40 2.50 -15.70
N GLN A 163 7.43 1.61 -15.87
CA GLN A 163 6.35 1.35 -14.95
C GLN A 163 6.44 -0.09 -14.44
N VAL A 164 6.46 -0.25 -13.12
CA VAL A 164 6.43 -1.55 -12.44
C VAL A 164 5.12 -1.65 -11.68
N ASP A 165 4.32 -2.67 -12.01
CA ASP A 165 3.02 -2.88 -11.39
C ASP A 165 3.14 -3.73 -10.12
N SER A 166 2.08 -3.76 -9.32
CA SER A 166 1.95 -4.65 -8.16
C SER A 166 1.41 -6.01 -8.59
N VAL A 167 1.64 -7.04 -7.76
CA VAL A 167 0.89 -8.29 -7.87
C VAL A 167 -0.61 -8.02 -7.78
N ILE A 168 -1.40 -8.83 -8.46
CA ILE A 168 -2.86 -8.70 -8.45
C ILE A 168 -3.35 -8.95 -7.02
N PRO A 169 -4.28 -8.11 -6.46
CA PRO A 169 -4.77 -8.27 -5.09
C PRO A 169 -5.80 -9.41 -4.96
N PHE A 170 -5.52 -10.54 -5.60
CA PHE A 170 -6.29 -11.77 -5.47
C PHE A 170 -5.45 -12.83 -4.76
N TYR A 171 -6.09 -13.56 -3.87
CA TYR A 171 -5.44 -14.67 -3.18
C TYR A 171 -5.72 -15.97 -3.94
N GLU A 172 -4.71 -16.81 -4.06
CA GLU A 172 -4.85 -18.12 -4.73
C GLU A 172 -5.65 -19.14 -3.92
N ASN A 173 -5.71 -18.94 -2.59
CA ASN A 173 -6.22 -19.94 -1.65
C ASN A 173 -6.97 -19.34 -0.47
N ARG A 174 -7.53 -18.15 -0.60
CA ARG A 174 -8.28 -17.52 0.50
C ARG A 174 -9.68 -18.08 0.62
N LEU A 175 -10.11 -18.30 1.86
CA LEU A 175 -11.50 -18.50 2.27
C LEU A 175 -11.88 -17.43 3.30
N VAL A 176 -13.09 -16.95 3.28
CA VAL A 176 -13.57 -15.96 4.25
C VAL A 176 -14.74 -16.53 5.03
N VAL A 177 -14.73 -16.39 6.37
CA VAL A 177 -15.84 -16.76 7.24
C VAL A 177 -16.33 -15.55 8.00
N THR A 178 -17.62 -15.29 7.96
CA THR A 178 -18.26 -14.18 8.67
C THR A 178 -19.47 -14.64 9.47
N GLY A 179 -19.84 -13.84 10.48
CA GLY A 179 -21.07 -14.04 11.28
C GLY A 179 -20.86 -14.88 12.53
N ALA A 180 -21.79 -15.82 12.80
CA ALA A 180 -21.94 -16.54 14.07
C ALA A 180 -20.93 -17.68 14.29
N VAL A 181 -19.65 -17.41 14.11
CA VAL A 181 -18.53 -18.28 14.46
C VAL A 181 -17.65 -17.64 15.52
N TRP A 182 -16.92 -18.45 16.29
CA TRP A 182 -16.04 -17.91 17.35
C TRP A 182 -14.88 -17.08 16.80
N ARG A 183 -14.36 -17.46 15.63
CA ARG A 183 -13.22 -16.78 14.97
C ARG A 183 -13.57 -16.45 13.53
N PRO A 184 -14.34 -15.38 13.27
CA PRO A 184 -14.53 -14.88 11.91
C PRO A 184 -13.20 -14.33 11.36
N GLY A 185 -12.99 -14.43 10.04
CA GLY A 185 -11.79 -13.94 9.38
C GLY A 185 -11.44 -14.70 8.12
N GLU A 186 -10.20 -14.53 7.70
CA GLU A 186 -9.64 -15.17 6.51
C GLU A 186 -8.94 -16.46 6.88
N TYR A 187 -9.11 -17.48 6.03
CA TYR A 187 -8.55 -18.80 6.21
C TYR A 187 -7.91 -19.29 4.91
N GLU A 188 -7.04 -20.25 5.03
CA GLU A 188 -6.38 -20.89 3.90
C GLU A 188 -7.19 -22.09 3.39
N LEU A 189 -7.45 -22.12 2.09
CA LEU A 189 -7.89 -23.33 1.39
C LEU A 189 -6.67 -24.28 1.27
N SER A 190 -6.67 -25.35 2.03
CA SER A 190 -5.56 -26.29 2.12
C SER A 190 -6.07 -27.75 2.07
N PRO A 191 -5.18 -28.75 1.97
CA PRO A 191 -5.61 -30.15 2.03
C PRO A 191 -6.38 -30.54 3.30
N SER A 192 -6.19 -29.79 4.39
CA SER A 192 -6.89 -29.97 5.68
C SER A 192 -8.17 -29.15 5.82
N VAL A 193 -8.41 -28.15 4.95
CA VAL A 193 -9.58 -27.26 4.96
C VAL A 193 -10.11 -27.14 3.54
N ARG A 194 -10.91 -28.12 3.14
CA ARG A 194 -11.54 -28.19 1.81
C ARG A 194 -13.04 -28.13 1.83
N THR A 195 -13.65 -28.34 3.00
CA THR A 195 -15.11 -28.41 3.11
C THR A 195 -15.63 -27.44 4.15
N VAL A 196 -16.92 -27.14 4.09
CA VAL A 196 -17.60 -26.26 5.05
C VAL A 196 -17.43 -26.76 6.48
N LYS A 197 -17.55 -28.06 6.71
CA LYS A 197 -17.37 -28.66 8.04
C LYS A 197 -15.94 -28.41 8.59
N GLN A 198 -14.94 -28.60 7.76
CA GLN A 198 -13.55 -28.39 8.15
C GLN A 198 -13.27 -26.90 8.42
N LEU A 199 -13.80 -26.01 7.59
CA LEU A 199 -13.65 -24.56 7.72
C LEU A 199 -14.29 -24.06 9.03
N VAL A 200 -15.52 -24.49 9.34
CA VAL A 200 -16.19 -24.11 10.60
C VAL A 200 -15.43 -24.65 11.81
N LYS A 201 -14.89 -25.86 11.72
CA LYS A 201 -14.02 -26.41 12.78
C LYS A 201 -12.77 -25.56 12.98
N GLN A 202 -12.14 -25.11 11.90
CA GLN A 202 -10.97 -24.22 11.96
C GLN A 202 -11.33 -22.84 12.56
N ALA A 203 -12.56 -22.35 12.30
CA ALA A 203 -13.11 -21.14 12.90
C ALA A 203 -13.57 -21.32 14.36
N ALA A 204 -13.12 -22.39 15.03
CA ALA A 204 -13.44 -22.76 16.42
C ALA A 204 -14.93 -23.06 16.68
N GLY A 205 -15.71 -23.37 15.63
CA GLY A 205 -17.12 -23.74 15.74
C GLY A 205 -18.10 -22.56 15.73
N LEU A 206 -19.38 -22.90 15.88
CA LEU A 206 -20.47 -21.94 15.93
C LEU A 206 -20.61 -21.33 17.33
N LYS A 207 -21.09 -20.09 17.41
CA LYS A 207 -21.33 -19.38 18.69
C LYS A 207 -22.59 -19.84 19.44
N GLY A 208 -23.48 -20.58 18.78
CA GLY A 208 -24.76 -20.97 19.36
C GLY A 208 -25.91 -19.99 19.11
N ASP A 209 -25.62 -18.80 18.61
CA ASP A 209 -26.56 -17.78 18.18
C ASP A 209 -26.82 -17.77 16.66
N GLU A 210 -26.31 -18.76 15.97
CA GLU A 210 -26.50 -18.89 14.53
C GLU A 210 -27.97 -19.05 14.15
N PHE A 211 -28.37 -18.41 13.06
CA PHE A 211 -29.71 -18.60 12.49
C PHE A 211 -29.89 -20.04 12.05
N ALA A 212 -30.95 -20.68 12.58
CA ALA A 212 -31.18 -22.12 12.48
C ALA A 212 -30.99 -22.65 11.05
N GLY A 213 -29.91 -23.40 10.86
CA GLY A 213 -29.74 -24.28 9.73
C GLY A 213 -29.31 -23.64 8.41
N ARG A 214 -29.31 -22.31 8.25
CA ARG A 214 -29.00 -21.70 6.96
C ARG A 214 -27.78 -20.77 6.99
N ALA A 215 -26.74 -21.18 6.30
CA ALA A 215 -25.61 -20.33 5.95
C ALA A 215 -25.55 -20.13 4.43
N LEU A 216 -24.81 -19.14 3.98
CA LEU A 216 -24.65 -18.79 2.57
C LEU A 216 -23.18 -18.83 2.19
N ILE A 217 -22.86 -19.51 1.11
CA ILE A 217 -21.55 -19.41 0.47
C ILE A 217 -21.73 -18.48 -0.74
N THR A 218 -20.98 -17.39 -0.77
CA THR A 218 -20.84 -16.54 -1.94
C THR A 218 -19.60 -16.98 -2.70
N ARG A 219 -19.76 -17.49 -3.89
CA ARG A 219 -18.71 -18.00 -4.78
C ARG A 219 -18.51 -17.08 -5.95
N LEU A 220 -17.28 -16.73 -6.24
CA LEU A 220 -16.92 -15.98 -7.43
C LEU A 220 -16.71 -16.94 -8.60
N ASN A 221 -17.47 -16.75 -9.67
CA ASN A 221 -17.33 -17.52 -10.90
C ASN A 221 -16.17 -16.99 -11.77
N PRO A 222 -15.67 -17.78 -12.74
CA PRO A 222 -14.63 -17.34 -13.66
C PRO A 222 -14.98 -16.11 -14.52
N ASP A 223 -16.29 -15.85 -14.70
CA ASP A 223 -16.82 -14.68 -15.42
C ASP A 223 -17.03 -13.46 -14.50
N PHE A 224 -16.51 -13.51 -13.26
CA PHE A 224 -16.66 -12.51 -12.20
C PHE A 224 -18.11 -12.29 -11.72
N THR A 225 -19.05 -13.13 -12.13
CA THR A 225 -20.36 -13.16 -11.49
C THR A 225 -20.29 -13.89 -10.15
N THR A 226 -21.24 -13.62 -9.26
CA THR A 226 -21.31 -14.29 -7.96
C THR A 226 -22.48 -15.26 -7.91
N THR A 227 -22.23 -16.45 -7.41
CA THR A 227 -23.26 -17.46 -7.14
C THR A 227 -23.45 -17.62 -5.64
N MET A 228 -24.70 -17.63 -5.18
CA MET A 228 -25.04 -17.89 -3.79
C MET A 228 -25.49 -19.34 -3.61
N ILE A 229 -24.81 -20.08 -2.74
CA ILE A 229 -25.10 -21.46 -2.39
C ILE A 229 -25.59 -21.49 -0.95
N ALA A 230 -26.86 -21.86 -0.75
CA ALA A 230 -27.41 -22.03 0.58
C ALA A 230 -27.06 -23.41 1.13
N VAL A 231 -26.53 -23.44 2.37
CA VAL A 231 -26.12 -24.67 3.04
C VAL A 231 -26.76 -24.79 4.42
N ASP A 232 -27.17 -26.01 4.79
CA ASP A 232 -27.61 -26.34 6.14
C ASP A 232 -26.36 -26.61 7.03
N ILE A 233 -25.90 -25.58 7.72
CA ILE A 233 -24.68 -25.67 8.51
C ILE A 233 -24.80 -26.68 9.67
N ARG A 234 -25.98 -26.77 10.33
CA ARG A 234 -26.19 -27.72 11.41
C ARG A 234 -26.27 -29.15 10.89
N GLY A 235 -26.96 -29.35 9.78
CA GLY A 235 -27.03 -30.65 9.12
C GLY A 235 -25.64 -31.15 8.69
N ILE A 236 -24.82 -30.30 8.13
CA ILE A 236 -23.41 -30.61 7.74
C ILE A 236 -22.59 -30.99 8.96
N LEU A 237 -22.66 -30.24 10.06
CA LEU A 237 -21.90 -30.52 11.27
C LEU A 237 -22.32 -31.82 11.93
N ASN A 238 -23.64 -32.11 11.96
CA ASN A 238 -24.19 -33.32 12.53
C ASN A 238 -24.12 -34.52 11.58
N GLY A 239 -23.79 -34.34 10.31
CA GLY A 239 -23.72 -35.39 9.30
C GLY A 239 -25.06 -35.80 8.69
N THR A 240 -26.10 -34.98 8.88
CA THR A 240 -27.46 -35.22 8.29
C THR A 240 -27.62 -34.56 6.92
N ALA A 241 -26.79 -33.59 6.58
CA ALA A 241 -26.72 -32.99 5.26
C ALA A 241 -25.34 -33.23 4.61
N PRO A 242 -25.28 -33.28 3.26
CA PRO A 242 -24.01 -33.43 2.55
C PRO A 242 -23.10 -32.23 2.79
N ASP A 243 -21.83 -32.51 3.02
CA ASP A 243 -20.82 -31.45 3.15
C ASP A 243 -20.52 -30.83 1.78
N VAL A 244 -20.22 -29.54 1.76
CA VAL A 244 -19.99 -28.77 0.53
C VAL A 244 -18.49 -28.50 0.37
N GLU A 245 -17.97 -28.81 -0.80
CA GLU A 245 -16.58 -28.53 -1.16
C GLU A 245 -16.40 -27.03 -1.49
N LEU A 246 -15.36 -26.44 -0.88
CA LEU A 246 -15.02 -25.03 -1.00
C LEU A 246 -14.04 -24.79 -2.14
N GLN A 247 -14.10 -23.61 -2.73
CA GLN A 247 -13.17 -23.10 -3.74
C GLN A 247 -12.46 -21.85 -3.21
N ALA A 248 -11.34 -21.52 -3.83
CA ALA A 248 -10.65 -20.27 -3.51
C ALA A 248 -11.59 -19.05 -3.67
N GLU A 249 -11.47 -18.09 -2.78
CA GLU A 249 -12.31 -16.89 -2.68
C GLU A 249 -13.75 -17.15 -2.24
N ASP A 250 -14.14 -18.38 -1.83
CA ASP A 250 -15.45 -18.60 -1.25
C ASP A 250 -15.61 -17.84 0.08
N GLN A 251 -16.76 -17.18 0.22
CA GLN A 251 -17.13 -16.45 1.44
C GLN A 251 -18.32 -17.15 2.11
N LEU A 252 -18.06 -17.78 3.24
CA LEU A 252 -19.08 -18.41 4.08
C LEU A 252 -19.64 -17.39 5.06
N SER A 253 -20.91 -17.04 4.90
CA SER A 253 -21.65 -16.17 5.82
C SER A 253 -22.64 -16.98 6.65
N ILE A 254 -22.49 -16.95 7.97
CA ILE A 254 -23.36 -17.62 8.93
C ILE A 254 -24.08 -16.55 9.76
N PRO A 255 -25.31 -16.16 9.38
CA PRO A 255 -26.00 -15.08 10.07
C PRO A 255 -26.31 -15.44 11.53
N SER A 256 -26.21 -14.46 12.41
CA SER A 256 -26.70 -14.58 13.79
C SER A 256 -28.22 -14.36 13.85
N LEU A 257 -28.88 -15.01 14.80
CA LEU A 257 -30.25 -14.73 15.13
C LEU A 257 -30.51 -13.26 15.50
N PHE A 258 -29.50 -12.61 16.06
CA PHE A 258 -29.57 -11.21 16.48
C PHE A 258 -29.44 -10.25 15.29
N ASP A 259 -28.68 -10.61 14.25
CA ASP A 259 -28.51 -9.80 13.04
C ASP A 259 -29.78 -9.75 12.18
N LEU A 260 -30.62 -10.79 12.29
CA LEU A 260 -31.85 -10.92 11.52
C LEU A 260 -33.11 -10.43 12.27
N ARG A 261 -32.94 -9.98 13.52
CA ARG A 261 -34.02 -9.41 14.32
C ARG A 261 -33.93 -7.91 14.34
N GLU A 262 -35.07 -7.24 14.26
CA GLU A 262 -35.15 -5.82 14.54
C GLU A 262 -34.67 -5.56 15.98
N PRO A 263 -33.68 -4.66 16.20
CA PRO A 263 -33.22 -4.37 17.56
C PRO A 263 -34.35 -3.69 18.34
N TYR A 264 -34.81 -4.36 19.38
CA TYR A 264 -35.78 -3.74 20.28
C TYR A 264 -35.10 -2.62 21.07
N THR A 265 -35.68 -1.43 21.01
CA THR A 265 -35.20 -0.26 21.71
C THR A 265 -36.27 0.34 22.61
N ILE A 266 -35.85 0.99 23.69
CA ILE A 266 -36.70 1.76 24.57
C ILE A 266 -36.29 3.21 24.42
N LYS A 267 -37.26 4.08 24.12
CA LYS A 267 -37.05 5.52 24.12
C LYS A 267 -37.53 6.10 25.45
N VAL A 268 -36.64 6.81 26.15
CA VAL A 268 -36.94 7.49 27.40
C VAL A 268 -37.01 8.99 27.12
N GLY A 269 -38.16 9.59 27.43
CA GLY A 269 -38.41 11.01 27.19
C GLY A 269 -39.06 11.69 28.40
N GLY A 270 -39.30 13.00 28.29
CA GLY A 270 -39.93 13.79 29.34
C GLY A 270 -38.95 14.43 30.31
N ALA A 271 -39.32 14.52 31.59
CA ALA A 271 -38.54 15.22 32.63
C ALA A 271 -37.40 14.37 33.21
N VAL A 272 -36.54 13.81 32.32
CA VAL A 272 -35.28 13.14 32.67
C VAL A 272 -34.09 14.03 32.30
N ASN A 273 -32.94 13.77 32.90
CA ASN A 273 -31.75 14.60 32.65
C ASN A 273 -31.26 14.52 31.19
N TYR A 274 -31.36 13.32 30.57
CA TYR A 274 -31.05 13.10 29.16
C TYR A 274 -32.31 12.68 28.40
N PRO A 275 -33.17 13.64 28.01
CA PRO A 275 -34.38 13.32 27.26
C PRO A 275 -34.05 12.76 25.87
N ASP A 276 -34.95 11.97 25.29
CA ASP A 276 -34.80 11.28 24.02
C ASP A 276 -33.69 10.21 23.95
N THR A 277 -33.25 9.74 25.13
CA THR A 277 -32.31 8.62 25.21
C THR A 277 -32.92 7.36 24.62
N VAL A 278 -32.21 6.73 23.67
CA VAL A 278 -32.60 5.44 23.08
C VAL A 278 -31.71 4.36 23.69
N LEU A 279 -32.33 3.45 24.42
CA LEU A 279 -31.66 2.33 25.10
C LEU A 279 -31.95 1.01 24.39
N PRO A 280 -30.99 0.10 24.26
CA PRO A 280 -31.27 -1.26 23.77
C PRO A 280 -32.12 -1.98 24.83
N TYR A 281 -33.19 -2.65 24.37
CA TYR A 281 -34.00 -3.48 25.25
C TYR A 281 -33.18 -4.65 25.80
N ARG A 282 -33.26 -4.86 27.11
CA ARG A 282 -32.67 -6.02 27.81
C ARG A 282 -33.74 -6.74 28.59
N HIS A 283 -33.64 -8.07 28.69
CA HIS A 283 -34.52 -8.82 29.57
C HIS A 283 -34.40 -8.30 31.02
N ASN A 284 -35.56 -8.23 31.68
CA ASN A 284 -35.66 -7.71 33.06
C ASN A 284 -35.28 -6.25 33.27
N LEU A 285 -35.18 -5.44 32.22
CA LEU A 285 -35.00 -4.01 32.35
C LEU A 285 -36.27 -3.39 33.00
N THR A 286 -36.11 -2.76 34.12
CA THR A 286 -37.18 -2.07 34.83
C THR A 286 -37.32 -0.62 34.38
N ILE A 287 -38.43 0.03 34.72
CA ILE A 287 -38.64 1.47 34.47
C ILE A 287 -37.60 2.28 35.20
N GLU A 288 -37.29 1.90 36.46
CA GLU A 288 -36.27 2.54 37.27
C GLU A 288 -34.89 2.50 36.61
N ASP A 289 -34.50 1.32 36.07
CA ASP A 289 -33.24 1.17 35.35
C ASP A 289 -33.20 2.08 34.11
N ALA A 290 -34.29 2.15 33.34
CA ALA A 290 -34.39 2.99 32.17
C ALA A 290 -34.25 4.49 32.50
N ILE A 291 -34.88 4.92 33.61
CA ILE A 291 -34.77 6.30 34.14
C ILE A 291 -33.34 6.56 34.59
N MET A 292 -32.70 5.65 35.31
CA MET A 292 -31.32 5.80 35.79
C MET A 292 -30.35 5.91 34.56
N MET A 293 -30.56 5.08 33.56
CA MET A 293 -29.73 5.13 32.32
C MET A 293 -29.97 6.42 31.52
N ALA A 294 -31.12 7.08 31.68
CA ALA A 294 -31.40 8.41 31.11
C ALA A 294 -30.91 9.56 32.02
N GLY A 295 -30.05 9.25 32.99
CA GLY A 295 -29.43 10.23 33.91
C GLY A 295 -30.28 10.61 35.13
N GLY A 296 -31.38 9.91 35.40
CA GLY A 296 -32.31 10.19 36.51
C GLY A 296 -33.36 11.24 36.16
N LEU A 297 -34.25 11.48 37.11
CA LEU A 297 -35.32 12.48 37.01
C LEU A 297 -34.80 13.89 37.27
N ARG A 298 -35.36 14.88 36.59
CA ARG A 298 -35.14 16.29 36.90
C ARG A 298 -35.97 16.70 38.12
N GLU A 299 -35.61 17.77 38.79
CA GLU A 299 -36.35 18.34 39.93
C GLU A 299 -37.82 18.70 39.57
N SER A 300 -38.07 19.01 38.32
CA SER A 300 -39.41 19.30 37.76
C SER A 300 -40.23 18.05 37.46
N ALA A 301 -39.70 16.86 37.66
CA ALA A 301 -40.38 15.61 37.31
C ALA A 301 -41.45 15.25 38.35
N SER A 302 -42.59 14.77 37.89
CA SER A 302 -43.58 14.14 38.75
C SER A 302 -43.11 12.73 39.12
N SER A 303 -43.00 12.44 40.41
CA SER A 303 -42.65 11.10 40.92
C SER A 303 -43.85 10.13 40.89
N ILE A 304 -45.05 10.60 40.50
CA ILE A 304 -46.30 9.85 40.63
C ILE A 304 -46.75 9.29 39.25
N ASN A 305 -46.42 9.97 38.16
CA ASN A 305 -46.89 9.60 36.85
C ASN A 305 -45.76 9.23 35.91
N VAL A 306 -45.68 7.96 35.55
CA VAL A 306 -44.81 7.43 34.46
C VAL A 306 -45.71 6.77 33.44
N GLU A 307 -45.65 7.24 32.22
CA GLU A 307 -46.38 6.65 31.10
C GLU A 307 -45.45 5.69 30.29
N VAL A 308 -45.98 4.47 30.07
CA VAL A 308 -45.29 3.46 29.27
C VAL A 308 -46.10 3.15 28.05
N ALA A 309 -45.63 3.62 26.87
CA ALA A 309 -46.23 3.28 25.57
C ALA A 309 -45.51 2.09 24.97
N ARG A 310 -46.24 1.07 24.57
CA ARG A 310 -45.71 -0.08 23.85
C ARG A 310 -46.22 -0.07 22.41
N ARG A 311 -45.30 -0.29 21.46
CA ARG A 311 -45.69 -0.47 20.07
C ARG A 311 -46.45 -1.79 19.96
N CYS A 312 -47.75 -1.71 19.72
CA CYS A 312 -48.58 -2.87 19.40
C CYS A 312 -48.44 -3.14 17.89
N LEU A 313 -47.84 -4.26 17.53
CA LEU A 313 -47.91 -4.77 16.16
C LEU A 313 -49.29 -5.43 16.01
N LEU A 314 -50.29 -4.66 15.57
CA LEU A 314 -51.53 -5.23 15.07
C LEU A 314 -51.18 -5.96 13.78
N TYR A 315 -51.15 -7.29 13.84
CA TYR A 315 -51.27 -8.15 12.68
C TYR A 315 -52.65 -7.93 12.06
N THR A 316 -52.74 -7.01 11.14
CA THR A 316 -53.83 -7.07 10.17
C THR A 316 -53.47 -8.14 9.17
N SER A 317 -53.93 -9.38 9.39
CA SER A 317 -53.96 -10.36 8.30
C SER A 317 -54.81 -9.72 7.19
N PRO A 318 -54.33 -9.69 5.93
CA PRO A 318 -55.22 -9.36 4.84
C PRO A 318 -56.35 -10.41 4.84
N SER A 319 -57.57 -9.94 5.00
CA SER A 319 -58.78 -10.74 4.80
C SER A 319 -58.77 -11.27 3.37
N PRO A 320 -59.20 -12.55 3.15
CA PRO A 320 -59.20 -13.19 1.84
C PRO A 320 -60.04 -12.44 0.82
#